data_76fd09de17d892c8ffbd66784a968b3d
#
_entry.id   76fd09de17d892c8ffbd66784a968b3d
#
_cell.length_a   1.000
_cell.length_b   1.000
_cell.length_c   1.000
_cell.angle_alpha   90.00
_cell.angle_beta   90.00
_cell.angle_gamma   90.00
#
_symmetry.space_group_name_H-M   'P 1'
#
loop_
_entity.id
_entity.type
_entity.pdbx_description
1 polymer ?
#
loop_
_entity_poly.entity_id
_entity_poly.type
_entity_poly.pdbx_seq_one_letter_code
_entity_poly.pdbx_strand_id
1 'polypeptide(L)'
;MNLEQARFNMVEQQIRTWEVLNQDVLDLLFEIKREEFLPQRSHALAFVDMAAPIGFGEFTWPPKLEARVIQELSLKKSDRVLEIGSGCGYLTALLARSTRHVTSVEIIP
;
A
#
# COMPACT_ATOMS: atom_id res chain seq x y z
N MET A 1 -18.29 -10.88 -1.70
CA MET A 1 -17.69 -9.78 -0.92
C MET A 1 -17.80 -8.47 -1.70
N ASN A 2 -18.23 -7.40 -1.06
CA ASN A 2 -18.22 -6.08 -1.67
C ASN A 2 -16.86 -5.45 -1.42
N LEU A 3 -16.00 -5.42 -2.44
CA LEU A 3 -14.62 -4.95 -2.31
C LEU A 3 -14.55 -3.46 -1.94
N GLU A 4 -15.43 -2.64 -2.52
CA GLU A 4 -15.39 -1.20 -2.23
C GLU A 4 -15.86 -0.90 -0.80
N GLN A 5 -16.81 -1.65 -0.28
CA GLN A 5 -17.21 -1.52 1.12
C GLN A 5 -16.09 -1.97 2.05
N ALA A 6 -15.42 -3.08 1.72
CA ALA A 6 -14.30 -3.57 2.51
C ALA A 6 -13.15 -2.55 2.51
N ARG A 7 -12.88 -1.93 1.37
CA ARG A 7 -11.86 -0.88 1.25
C ARG A 7 -12.22 0.32 2.11
N PHE A 8 -13.46 0.78 2.02
CA PHE A 8 -13.94 1.90 2.82
C PHE A 8 -13.80 1.61 4.33
N ASN A 9 -14.19 0.42 4.75
CA ASN A 9 -14.08 0.01 6.16
C ASN A 9 -12.62 -0.03 6.62
N MET A 10 -11.72 -0.53 5.77
CA MET A 10 -10.29 -0.54 6.06
C MET A 10 -9.76 0.88 6.30
N VAL A 11 -10.09 1.80 5.41
CA VAL A 11 -9.63 3.19 5.52
C VAL A 11 -10.17 3.82 6.80
N GLU A 12 -11.46 3.67 7.07
CA GLU A 12 -12.09 4.33 8.22
C GLU A 12 -11.72 3.71 9.56
N GLN A 13 -11.57 2.38 9.62
CA GLN A 13 -11.42 1.68 10.90
C GLN A 13 -9.98 1.30 11.23
N GLN A 14 -9.10 1.14 10.24
CA GLN A 14 -7.72 0.74 10.47
C GLN A 14 -6.74 1.88 10.21
N ILE A 15 -6.92 2.58 9.10
CA ILE A 15 -5.92 3.54 8.61
C ILE A 15 -6.09 4.89 9.27
N ARG A 16 -7.30 5.45 9.26
CA ARG A 16 -7.54 6.74 9.90
C ARG A 16 -7.32 6.69 11.40
N THR A 17 -7.65 5.56 12.05
CA THR A 17 -7.44 5.39 13.48
C THR A 17 -5.96 5.32 13.84
N TRP A 18 -5.08 5.07 12.86
CA TRP A 18 -3.63 5.11 13.04
C TRP A 18 -3.04 6.45 12.64
N GLU A 19 -3.88 7.49 12.66
CA GLU A 19 -3.54 8.88 12.40
C GLU A 19 -3.02 9.15 10.99
N VAL A 20 -3.52 8.41 10.01
CA VAL A 20 -3.29 8.73 8.61
C VAL A 20 -4.46 9.63 8.19
N LEU A 21 -4.23 10.94 8.23
CA LEU A 21 -5.28 11.94 8.03
C LEU A 21 -5.09 12.78 6.78
N ASN A 22 -3.95 12.65 6.09
CA ASN A 22 -3.69 13.39 4.87
C ASN A 22 -4.63 12.92 3.77
N GLN A 23 -5.45 13.84 3.23
CA GLN A 23 -6.49 13.48 2.26
C GLN A 23 -5.90 12.92 0.96
N ASP A 24 -4.76 13.43 0.52
CA ASP A 24 -4.11 12.90 -0.70
C ASP A 24 -3.69 11.44 -0.52
N VAL A 25 -3.19 11.09 0.66
CA VAL A 25 -2.83 9.70 0.96
C VAL A 25 -4.07 8.82 0.99
N LEU A 26 -5.14 9.28 1.65
CA LEU A 26 -6.39 8.52 1.72
C LEU A 26 -6.99 8.31 0.33
N ASP A 27 -6.93 9.32 -0.53
CA ASP A 27 -7.43 9.22 -1.90
C ASP A 27 -6.66 8.17 -2.71
N LEU A 28 -5.34 8.08 -2.51
CA LEU A 28 -4.52 7.07 -3.16
C LEU A 28 -4.99 5.65 -2.83
N LEU A 29 -5.43 5.42 -1.60
CA LEU A 29 -5.87 4.10 -1.16
C LEU A 29 -7.16 3.65 -1.87
N PHE A 30 -7.97 4.60 -2.32
CA PHE A 30 -9.14 4.28 -3.13
C PHE A 30 -8.79 4.15 -4.61
N GLU A 31 -7.77 4.86 -5.07
CA GLU A 31 -7.35 4.86 -6.48
C GLU A 31 -6.53 3.62 -6.83
N ILE A 32 -5.55 3.27 -5.97
CA ILE A 32 -4.68 2.13 -6.17
C ILE A 32 -5.25 0.93 -5.41
N LYS A 33 -5.73 -0.07 -6.14
CA LYS A 33 -6.46 -1.19 -5.54
C LYS A 33 -5.52 -2.26 -5.03
N ARG A 34 -5.36 -2.31 -3.72
CA ARG A 34 -4.40 -3.19 -3.04
C ARG A 34 -4.58 -4.67 -3.40
N GLU A 35 -5.83 -5.12 -3.53
CA GLU A 35 -6.10 -6.52 -3.85
C GLU A 35 -5.51 -6.96 -5.19
N GLU A 36 -5.31 -6.03 -6.11
CA GLU A 36 -4.75 -6.35 -7.43
C GLU A 36 -3.26 -6.66 -7.39
N PHE A 37 -2.59 -6.36 -6.27
CA PHE A 37 -1.16 -6.57 -6.09
C PHE A 37 -0.84 -7.82 -5.28
N LEU A 38 -1.85 -8.49 -4.74
CA LEU A 38 -1.67 -9.68 -3.93
C LEU A 38 -1.93 -10.94 -4.75
N PRO A 39 -1.25 -12.08 -4.42
CA PRO A 39 -1.62 -13.36 -5.01
C PRO A 39 -3.10 -13.65 -4.78
N GLN A 40 -3.75 -14.34 -5.71
CA GLN A 40 -5.19 -14.60 -5.63
C GLN A 40 -5.60 -15.23 -4.31
N ARG A 41 -4.78 -16.15 -3.79
CA ARG A 41 -5.04 -16.80 -2.49
C ARG A 41 -5.03 -15.82 -1.32
N SER A 42 -4.46 -14.63 -1.49
CA SER A 42 -4.37 -13.62 -0.45
C SER A 42 -5.30 -12.42 -0.69
N HIS A 43 -6.12 -12.45 -1.75
CA HIS A 43 -6.99 -11.31 -2.08
C HIS A 43 -7.92 -10.91 -0.93
N ALA A 44 -8.47 -11.90 -0.22
CA ALA A 44 -9.37 -11.63 0.91
C ALA A 44 -8.65 -10.93 2.06
N LEU A 45 -7.31 -11.02 2.12
CA LEU A 45 -6.52 -10.40 3.17
C LEU A 45 -6.13 -8.95 2.85
N ALA A 46 -6.46 -8.46 1.65
CA ALA A 46 -6.07 -7.11 1.22
C ALA A 46 -6.59 -6.01 2.14
N PHE A 47 -7.70 -6.26 2.83
CA PHE A 47 -8.37 -5.27 3.67
C PHE A 47 -8.28 -5.59 5.16
N VAL A 48 -7.49 -6.58 5.53
CA VAL A 48 -7.33 -7.05 6.90
C VAL A 48 -6.09 -6.40 7.51
N ASP A 49 -6.18 -6.03 8.79
CA ASP A 49 -5.07 -5.42 9.54
C ASP A 49 -4.03 -6.48 9.90
N MET A 50 -3.30 -6.94 8.89
CA MET A 50 -2.24 -7.93 9.08
C MET A 50 -1.29 -7.93 7.88
N ALA A 51 -0.10 -8.49 8.07
CA ALA A 51 0.81 -8.79 6.97
C ALA A 51 0.23 -9.93 6.13
N ALA A 52 0.15 -9.75 4.82
CA ALA A 52 -0.40 -10.76 3.92
C ALA A 52 0.73 -11.53 3.24
N PRO A 53 0.63 -12.87 3.13
CA PRO A 53 1.67 -13.65 2.45
C PRO A 53 1.67 -13.38 0.95
N ILE A 54 2.87 -13.21 0.37
CA ILE A 54 3.05 -12.93 -1.05
C ILE A 54 3.92 -13.96 -1.76
N GLY A 55 4.28 -15.04 -1.08
CA GLY A 55 5.11 -16.12 -1.63
C GLY A 55 6.56 -16.03 -1.16
N PHE A 56 7.32 -17.10 -1.38
CA PHE A 56 8.75 -17.18 -1.02
C PHE A 56 9.03 -16.90 0.46
N GLY A 57 8.06 -17.15 1.35
CA GLY A 57 8.19 -16.84 2.77
C GLY A 57 8.11 -15.36 3.10
N GLU A 58 7.75 -14.52 2.14
CA GLU A 58 7.65 -13.08 2.31
C GLU A 58 6.22 -12.64 2.60
N PHE A 59 6.11 -11.46 3.25
CA PHE A 59 4.82 -10.86 3.64
C PHE A 59 4.80 -9.38 3.30
N THR A 60 3.61 -8.84 3.07
CA THR A 60 3.43 -7.39 3.02
C THR A 60 3.48 -6.82 4.43
N TRP A 61 3.60 -5.50 4.53
CA TRP A 61 3.24 -4.80 5.77
C TRP A 61 1.72 -4.78 5.91
N PRO A 62 1.19 -4.59 7.13
CA PRO A 62 -0.24 -4.27 7.27
C PRO A 62 -0.59 -2.99 6.53
N PRO A 63 -1.83 -2.85 6.01
CA PRO A 63 -2.21 -1.66 5.23
C PRO A 63 -1.98 -0.34 5.97
N LYS A 64 -2.25 -0.30 7.27
CA LYS A 64 -2.07 0.93 8.06
C LYS A 64 -0.61 1.39 8.09
N LEU A 65 0.33 0.45 8.11
CA LEU A 65 1.75 0.79 8.11
C LEU A 65 2.17 1.33 6.75
N GLU A 66 1.71 0.70 5.67
CA GLU A 66 2.00 1.17 4.32
C GLU A 66 1.52 2.61 4.12
N ALA A 67 0.29 2.89 4.54
CA ALA A 67 -0.30 4.22 4.42
C ALA A 67 0.44 5.24 5.30
N ARG A 68 0.79 4.86 6.53
CA ARG A 68 1.49 5.75 7.45
C ARG A 68 2.88 6.11 6.92
N VAL A 69 3.59 5.15 6.32
CA VAL A 69 4.89 5.40 5.71
C VAL A 69 4.79 6.43 4.59
N ILE A 70 3.80 6.29 3.72
CA ILE A 70 3.59 7.25 2.63
C ILE A 70 3.33 8.65 3.20
N GLN A 71 2.50 8.75 4.22
CA GLN A 71 2.20 10.04 4.84
C GLN A 71 3.43 10.67 5.49
N GLU A 72 4.20 9.89 6.26
CA GLU A 72 5.37 10.40 6.97
C GLU A 72 6.50 10.82 6.03
N LEU A 73 6.58 10.23 4.84
CA LEU A 73 7.57 10.64 3.85
C LEU A 73 7.30 12.03 3.29
N SER A 74 6.07 12.53 3.36
CA SER A 74 5.69 13.85 2.86
C SER A 74 6.16 14.08 1.43
N LEU A 75 5.86 13.12 0.55
CA LEU A 75 6.36 13.11 -0.82
C LEU A 75 5.79 14.26 -1.65
N LYS A 76 6.65 14.79 -2.55
CA LYS A 76 6.26 15.82 -3.52
C LYS A 76 6.29 15.22 -4.92
N LYS A 77 5.49 15.79 -5.82
CA LYS A 77 5.45 15.32 -7.23
C LYS A 77 6.80 15.41 -7.92
N SER A 78 7.69 16.29 -7.46
CA SER A 78 9.03 16.45 -8.02
C SER A 78 10.04 15.47 -7.44
N ASP A 79 9.70 14.72 -6.41
CA ASP A 79 10.63 13.82 -5.73
C ASP A 79 10.97 12.61 -6.60
N ARG A 80 12.18 12.09 -6.37
CA ARG A 80 12.65 10.82 -6.94
C ARG A 80 12.92 9.89 -5.76
N VAL A 81 12.44 8.65 -5.86
CA VAL A 81 12.48 7.70 -4.75
C VAL A 81 13.20 6.44 -5.18
N LEU A 82 14.02 5.91 -4.27
CA LEU A 82 14.60 4.58 -4.40
C LEU A 82 13.94 3.68 -3.36
N GLU A 83 13.31 2.61 -3.83
CA GLU A 83 12.70 1.60 -2.97
C GLU A 83 13.53 0.33 -2.98
N ILE A 84 13.87 -0.17 -1.80
CA ILE A 84 14.58 -1.44 -1.65
C ILE A 84 13.56 -2.48 -1.16
N GLY A 85 13.35 -3.54 -1.97
CA GLY A 85 12.39 -4.58 -1.64
C GLY A 85 10.98 -4.22 -2.09
N SER A 86 10.68 -4.40 -3.38
CA SER A 86 9.36 -4.04 -3.92
C SER A 86 8.23 -4.97 -3.48
N GLY A 87 8.56 -6.18 -3.04
CA GLY A 87 7.55 -7.16 -2.63
C GLY A 87 6.53 -7.42 -3.72
N CYS A 88 5.24 -7.19 -3.44
CA CYS A 88 4.17 -7.37 -4.41
C CYS A 88 3.97 -6.16 -5.34
N GLY A 89 4.66 -5.05 -5.07
CA GLY A 89 4.58 -3.85 -5.91
C GLY A 89 3.51 -2.84 -5.48
N TYR A 90 2.75 -3.12 -4.45
CA TYR A 90 1.69 -2.20 -4.03
C TYR A 90 2.26 -0.87 -3.51
N LEU A 91 3.25 -0.94 -2.61
CA LEU A 91 3.90 0.28 -2.10
C LEU A 91 4.58 1.03 -3.23
N THR A 92 5.20 0.30 -4.18
CA THR A 92 5.80 0.88 -5.37
C THR A 92 4.78 1.70 -6.16
N ALA A 93 3.56 1.17 -6.33
CA ALA A 93 2.49 1.86 -7.05
C ALA A 93 2.05 3.14 -6.31
N LEU A 94 1.96 3.09 -4.99
CA LEU A 94 1.65 4.28 -4.19
C LEU A 94 2.73 5.35 -4.35
N LEU A 95 4.00 4.94 -4.32
CA LEU A 95 5.12 5.85 -4.50
C LEU A 95 5.11 6.46 -5.91
N ALA A 96 4.84 5.65 -6.93
CA ALA A 96 4.83 6.10 -8.32
C ALA A 96 3.75 7.14 -8.59
N ARG A 97 2.59 7.02 -7.95
CA ARG A 97 1.52 8.00 -8.08
C ARG A 97 1.79 9.30 -7.33
N SER A 98 2.66 9.24 -6.32
CA SER A 98 2.93 10.38 -5.43
C SER A 98 4.16 11.18 -5.85
N THR A 99 4.99 10.65 -6.76
CA THR A 99 6.28 11.24 -7.09
C THR A 99 6.54 11.26 -8.58
N ARG A 100 7.65 11.92 -8.97
CA ARG A 100 8.06 11.99 -10.37
C ARG A 100 8.61 10.67 -10.88
N HIS A 101 9.38 9.96 -10.05
CA HIS A 101 10.07 8.75 -10.47
C HIS A 101 10.37 7.83 -9.30
N VAL A 102 10.13 6.55 -9.48
CA VAL A 102 10.49 5.53 -8.50
C VAL A 102 11.40 4.52 -9.17
N THR A 103 12.53 4.23 -8.52
CA THR A 103 13.39 3.10 -8.87
C THR A 103 13.21 2.06 -7.77
N SER A 104 12.82 0.86 -8.15
CA SER A 104 12.56 -0.21 -7.19
C SER A 104 13.48 -1.39 -7.44
N VAL A 105 14.00 -1.96 -6.37
CA VAL A 105 14.93 -3.10 -6.42
C VAL A 105 14.35 -4.24 -5.59
N GLU A 106 14.32 -5.44 -6.17
CA GLU A 106 13.84 -6.63 -5.50
C GLU A 106 14.82 -7.78 -5.70
N ILE A 107 15.17 -8.46 -4.61
CA ILE A 107 16.12 -9.56 -4.64
C ILE A 107 15.46 -10.87 -5.09
N ILE A 108 14.16 -11.01 -4.87
CA ILE A 108 13.38 -12.18 -5.26
C ILE A 108 12.74 -11.91 -6.62
N PRO A 109 13.01 -12.77 -7.64
CA PRO A 109 12.45 -12.54 -8.99
C PRO A 109 10.94 -12.62 -9.08
#